data_2e90b7356d406560470c09102b9f4d89
#
_entry.id   2e90b7356d406560470c09102b9f4d89
#
_cell.length_a   1.000
_cell.length_b   1.000
_cell.length_c   1.000
_cell.angle_alpha   90.00
_cell.angle_beta   90.00
_cell.angle_gamma   90.00
#
_symmetry.space_group_name_H-M   'P 1'
#
loop_
_entity.id
_entity.type
_entity.pdbx_description
1 polymer ?
#
loop_
_entity_poly.entity_id
_entity_poly.type
_entity_poly.pdbx_seq_one_letter_code
_entity_poly.pdbx_strand_id
1 'polypeptide(L)'
;MQKLVIDNFKQISHAEIEIKDFLLLIGPQASGKSTIAKLIYFFMMSQQVYIDLFSVDSESNTVDDIVSKFNIRIINKFQEYFSFSQIPDPYFKMEFLLSVENRKGIKFSVDNKRISVGYTNTFHEVFKTVTEKILALQLQAKNLIAENATNEMKIRNDFYDRVLGESVEIFEDRRSGLYIPAGRNITVSFSEQFQMLFFGQLGDKQSQKRIGGNEEEIIRDFMLHSKRLVDFFGNGYRNKLDNPFGQLVMDISKKILKGKYHNENGMESIRVDDKCAVALGSASSGQQESIRIIQDIIYILCNEQETTRIIEEPEAHIYPEAQKLLIELLVLVANHCHTRMVVTTHSPYVLSTFNNMLYYSKVLQKHPNKREELERYFLSETLNAANHEFFGISVDVFEAYSLDVQRENYCIPIKDNETKLIGDNFFDMETEKLNNDFAFLYDLM
;
A
#
# COMPACT_ATOMS: atom_id res chain seq x y z
N MET A 1 -10.16 -1.31 -14.58
CA MET A 1 -8.97 -2.14 -14.21
C MET A 1 -7.70 -1.34 -14.48
N GLN A 2 -6.77 -1.28 -13.52
CA GLN A 2 -5.48 -0.57 -13.67
C GLN A 2 -4.39 -1.55 -14.12
N LYS A 3 -3.41 -1.07 -14.89
CA LYS A 3 -2.28 -1.88 -15.38
C LYS A 3 -0.99 -1.08 -15.41
N LEU A 4 0.09 -1.68 -14.95
CA LEU A 4 1.44 -1.13 -15.02
C LEU A 4 2.27 -1.95 -16.03
N VAL A 5 2.83 -1.29 -17.01
CA VAL A 5 3.78 -1.87 -17.97
C VAL A 5 5.13 -1.20 -17.78
N ILE A 6 6.19 -2.00 -17.69
CA ILE A 6 7.56 -1.52 -17.43
C ILE A 6 8.50 -2.20 -18.43
N ASP A 7 9.33 -1.42 -19.08
CA ASP A 7 10.42 -1.89 -19.95
C ASP A 7 11.75 -1.27 -19.51
N ASN A 8 12.74 -2.11 -19.22
CA ASN A 8 14.13 -1.75 -18.94
C ASN A 8 14.30 -0.75 -17.77
N PHE A 9 13.68 -0.99 -16.62
CA PHE A 9 13.84 -0.13 -15.45
C PHE A 9 14.56 -0.85 -14.29
N LYS A 10 15.75 -0.35 -13.92
CA LYS A 10 16.63 -1.00 -12.92
C LYS A 10 16.87 -2.47 -13.34
N GLN A 11 16.55 -3.43 -12.45
CA GLN A 11 16.66 -4.87 -12.74
C GLN A 11 15.47 -5.45 -13.54
N ILE A 12 14.44 -4.66 -13.81
CA ILE A 12 13.24 -5.10 -14.50
C ILE A 12 13.46 -5.00 -16.00
N SER A 13 13.55 -6.14 -16.69
CA SER A 13 13.65 -6.17 -18.15
C SER A 13 12.30 -5.86 -18.80
N HIS A 14 11.26 -6.60 -18.42
CA HIS A 14 9.89 -6.37 -18.86
C HIS A 14 8.90 -6.89 -17.81
N ALA A 15 7.87 -6.10 -17.50
CA ALA A 15 6.79 -6.51 -16.61
C ALA A 15 5.46 -5.91 -17.06
N GLU A 16 4.41 -6.73 -17.06
CA GLU A 16 3.03 -6.31 -17.23
C GLU A 16 2.22 -6.78 -16.03
N ILE A 17 1.68 -5.84 -15.26
CA ILE A 17 1.03 -6.11 -13.98
C ILE A 17 -0.35 -5.51 -13.95
N GLU A 18 -1.36 -6.36 -13.82
CA GLU A 18 -2.74 -5.96 -13.54
C GLU A 18 -2.90 -5.69 -12.05
N ILE A 19 -3.39 -4.49 -11.71
CA ILE A 19 -3.57 -4.07 -10.33
C ILE A 19 -5.03 -4.26 -9.96
N LYS A 20 -5.27 -5.28 -9.14
CA LYS A 20 -6.58 -5.62 -8.57
C LYS A 20 -6.64 -5.21 -7.09
N ASP A 21 -7.75 -5.50 -6.42
CA ASP A 21 -7.90 -5.15 -5.01
C ASP A 21 -6.95 -5.95 -4.11
N PHE A 22 -6.57 -7.17 -4.53
CA PHE A 22 -5.47 -7.91 -3.93
C PHE A 22 -4.42 -8.23 -4.99
N LEU A 23 -3.22 -7.70 -4.81
CA LEU A 23 -2.06 -7.96 -5.66
C LEU A 23 -0.91 -8.53 -4.84
N LEU A 24 -0.42 -9.71 -5.23
CA LEU A 24 0.69 -10.38 -4.58
C LEU A 24 1.91 -10.43 -5.49
N LEU A 25 3.06 -9.96 -5.01
CA LEU A 25 4.34 -10.00 -5.71
C LEU A 25 5.30 -10.91 -4.95
N ILE A 26 5.69 -12.02 -5.57
CA ILE A 26 6.66 -12.97 -5.01
C ILE A 26 7.95 -13.03 -5.81
N GLY A 27 8.98 -13.62 -5.27
CA GLY A 27 10.26 -13.85 -5.96
C GLY A 27 11.45 -13.80 -5.01
N PRO A 28 12.64 -14.17 -5.49
CA PRO A 28 13.86 -14.12 -4.69
C PRO A 28 14.21 -12.72 -4.22
N GLN A 29 15.17 -12.63 -3.31
CA GLN A 29 15.71 -11.33 -2.88
C GLN A 29 16.31 -10.58 -4.07
N ALA A 30 16.17 -9.26 -4.07
CA ALA A 30 16.62 -8.37 -5.15
C ALA A 30 15.95 -8.61 -6.53
N SER A 31 14.82 -9.33 -6.58
CA SER A 31 14.09 -9.55 -7.83
C SER A 31 13.28 -8.35 -8.33
N GLY A 32 13.24 -7.23 -7.62
CA GLY A 32 12.53 -6.01 -8.05
C GLY A 32 11.11 -5.84 -7.50
N LYS A 33 10.65 -6.71 -6.60
CA LYS A 33 9.33 -6.58 -5.94
C LYS A 33 9.10 -5.19 -5.35
N SER A 34 10.04 -4.72 -4.53
CA SER A 34 9.99 -3.38 -3.91
C SER A 34 10.01 -2.27 -4.96
N THR A 35 10.74 -2.45 -6.07
CA THR A 35 10.77 -1.47 -7.16
C THR A 35 9.39 -1.35 -7.82
N ILE A 36 8.74 -2.47 -8.12
CA ILE A 36 7.38 -2.49 -8.69
C ILE A 36 6.37 -1.92 -7.69
N ALA A 37 6.43 -2.31 -6.42
CA ALA A 37 5.57 -1.80 -5.36
C ALA A 37 5.70 -0.27 -5.21
N LYS A 38 6.92 0.26 -5.23
CA LYS A 38 7.19 1.70 -5.22
C LYS A 38 6.69 2.41 -6.48
N LEU A 39 6.77 1.78 -7.66
CA LEU A 39 6.22 2.34 -8.89
C LEU A 39 4.69 2.42 -8.84
N ILE A 40 4.02 1.39 -8.34
CA ILE A 40 2.57 1.42 -8.11
C ILE A 40 2.21 2.57 -7.18
N TYR A 41 2.91 2.71 -6.05
CA TYR A 41 2.70 3.82 -5.11
C TYR A 41 2.93 5.19 -5.75
N PHE A 42 4.02 5.34 -6.51
CA PHE A 42 4.33 6.58 -7.23
C PHE A 42 3.19 7.01 -8.17
N PHE A 43 2.67 6.08 -8.98
CA PHE A 43 1.57 6.40 -9.89
C PHE A 43 0.28 6.72 -9.16
N MET A 44 -0.01 6.07 -8.04
CA MET A 44 -1.16 6.40 -7.20
C MET A 44 -1.03 7.79 -6.58
N MET A 45 0.17 8.17 -6.15
CA MET A 45 0.45 9.50 -5.59
C MET A 45 0.37 10.63 -6.65
N SER A 46 0.30 10.30 -7.94
CA SER A 46 0.15 11.30 -9.00
C SER A 46 -1.16 12.10 -8.88
N GLN A 47 -2.22 11.51 -8.34
CA GLN A 47 -3.46 12.21 -8.01
C GLN A 47 -3.22 13.29 -6.94
N GLN A 48 -2.50 12.97 -5.87
CA GLN A 48 -2.19 13.96 -4.82
C GLN A 48 -1.31 15.08 -5.38
N VAL A 49 -0.32 14.74 -6.22
CA VAL A 49 0.51 15.75 -6.91
C VAL A 49 -0.35 16.71 -7.74
N TYR A 50 -1.40 16.21 -8.38
CA TYR A 50 -2.34 17.04 -9.12
C TYR A 50 -3.19 17.92 -8.21
N ILE A 51 -3.77 17.36 -7.16
CA ILE A 51 -4.59 18.09 -6.18
C ILE A 51 -3.79 19.22 -5.54
N ASP A 52 -2.53 18.99 -5.19
CA ASP A 52 -1.63 19.97 -4.56
C ASP A 52 -1.26 21.17 -5.48
N LEU A 53 -1.65 21.13 -6.76
CA LEU A 53 -1.51 22.29 -7.65
C LEU A 53 -2.57 23.36 -7.41
N PHE A 54 -3.65 23.04 -6.72
CA PHE A 54 -4.79 23.90 -6.54
C PHE A 54 -4.86 24.42 -5.10
N SER A 55 -4.89 25.73 -4.96
CA SER A 55 -5.20 26.43 -3.73
C SER A 55 -6.09 27.60 -4.07
N VAL A 56 -7.00 27.97 -3.17
CA VAL A 56 -7.84 29.15 -3.38
C VAL A 56 -7.00 30.41 -3.61
N ASP A 57 -5.83 30.52 -2.94
CA ASP A 57 -4.96 31.71 -3.02
C ASP A 57 -4.00 31.71 -4.21
N SER A 58 -3.88 30.59 -4.95
CA SER A 58 -2.96 30.54 -6.08
C SER A 58 -3.38 31.56 -7.16
N GLU A 59 -2.37 32.09 -7.86
CA GLU A 59 -2.61 33.03 -8.99
C GLU A 59 -3.49 32.34 -10.07
N SER A 60 -4.10 33.18 -10.91
CA SER A 60 -4.88 32.68 -12.05
C SER A 60 -3.96 31.90 -13.00
N ASN A 61 -4.11 30.58 -13.03
CA ASN A 61 -3.38 29.71 -13.92
C ASN A 61 -4.24 29.41 -15.16
N THR A 62 -3.58 29.16 -16.28
CA THR A 62 -4.20 28.55 -17.44
C THR A 62 -4.14 27.02 -17.32
N VAL A 63 -4.89 26.30 -18.13
CA VAL A 63 -4.80 24.83 -18.20
C VAL A 63 -3.37 24.39 -18.56
N ASP A 64 -2.74 25.06 -19.51
CA ASP A 64 -1.38 24.73 -19.93
C ASP A 64 -0.34 24.98 -18.82
N ASP A 65 -0.55 26.00 -17.96
CA ASP A 65 0.28 26.21 -16.77
C ASP A 65 0.15 25.05 -15.79
N ILE A 66 -1.06 24.56 -15.55
CA ILE A 66 -1.30 23.40 -14.68
C ILE A 66 -0.66 22.13 -15.25
N VAL A 67 -0.81 21.88 -16.56
CA VAL A 67 -0.16 20.75 -17.23
C VAL A 67 1.37 20.84 -17.05
N SER A 68 1.94 22.01 -17.29
CA SER A 68 3.39 22.23 -17.17
C SER A 68 3.87 22.03 -15.72
N LYS A 69 3.14 22.57 -14.73
CA LYS A 69 3.45 22.41 -13.31
C LYS A 69 3.33 20.96 -12.86
N PHE A 70 2.31 20.23 -13.34
CA PHE A 70 2.14 18.82 -13.07
C PHE A 70 3.31 18.01 -13.60
N ASN A 71 3.71 18.23 -14.87
CA ASN A 71 4.85 17.55 -15.47
C ASN A 71 6.14 17.76 -14.67
N ILE A 72 6.43 18.99 -14.29
CA ILE A 72 7.63 19.30 -13.50
C ILE A 72 7.59 18.59 -12.14
N ARG A 73 6.46 18.68 -11.44
CA ARG A 73 6.35 18.08 -10.09
C ARG A 73 6.43 16.56 -10.13
N ILE A 74 5.77 15.91 -11.08
CA ILE A 74 5.76 14.45 -11.16
C ILE A 74 7.13 13.90 -11.60
N ILE A 75 7.88 14.62 -12.48
CA ILE A 75 9.25 14.26 -12.83
C ILE A 75 10.17 14.39 -11.61
N ASN A 76 10.08 15.49 -10.87
CA ASN A 76 10.88 15.69 -9.66
C ASN A 76 10.60 14.59 -8.63
N LYS A 77 9.33 14.28 -8.41
CA LYS A 77 8.93 13.21 -7.49
C LYS A 77 9.42 11.83 -7.93
N PHE A 78 9.40 11.54 -9.23
CA PHE A 78 10.02 10.33 -9.77
C PHE A 78 11.51 10.25 -9.50
N GLN A 79 12.23 11.36 -9.71
CA GLN A 79 13.66 11.44 -9.44
C GLN A 79 13.98 11.25 -7.96
N GLU A 80 13.16 11.79 -7.08
CA GLU A 80 13.27 11.63 -5.62
C GLU A 80 13.03 10.18 -5.20
N TYR A 81 11.99 9.52 -5.72
CA TYR A 81 11.65 8.14 -5.33
C TYR A 81 12.63 7.09 -5.85
N PHE A 82 13.26 7.31 -7.00
CA PHE A 82 14.03 6.27 -7.68
C PHE A 82 15.53 6.56 -7.82
N SER A 83 16.05 7.63 -7.20
CA SER A 83 17.47 8.00 -7.27
C SER A 83 18.00 7.97 -8.70
N PHE A 84 17.26 8.60 -9.61
CA PHE A 84 17.49 8.51 -11.06
C PHE A 84 18.91 8.83 -11.50
N SER A 85 19.58 9.79 -10.82
CA SER A 85 20.96 10.18 -11.09
C SER A 85 22.00 9.04 -10.96
N GLN A 86 21.63 7.94 -10.30
CA GLN A 86 22.48 6.78 -10.05
C GLN A 86 22.25 5.64 -11.06
N ILE A 87 21.31 5.79 -11.99
CA ILE A 87 21.03 4.78 -13.02
C ILE A 87 22.01 5.00 -14.18
N PRO A 88 22.93 4.05 -14.46
CA PRO A 88 23.81 4.13 -15.63
C PRO A 88 22.98 3.92 -16.91
N ASP A 89 23.22 4.76 -17.91
CA ASP A 89 22.56 4.74 -19.23
C ASP A 89 21.06 4.43 -19.19
N PRO A 90 20.28 5.27 -18.51
CA PRO A 90 18.88 5.00 -18.30
C PRO A 90 18.12 5.09 -19.62
N TYR A 91 17.70 3.97 -20.14
CA TYR A 91 16.73 3.87 -21.21
C TYR A 91 15.59 3.00 -20.72
N PHE A 92 14.47 3.60 -20.40
CA PHE A 92 13.29 2.86 -19.97
C PHE A 92 12.01 3.46 -20.55
N LYS A 93 10.99 2.65 -20.59
CA LYS A 93 9.63 3.07 -20.84
C LYS A 93 8.72 2.48 -19.76
N MET A 94 7.75 3.26 -19.32
CA MET A 94 6.70 2.82 -18.41
C MET A 94 5.37 3.39 -18.87
N GLU A 95 4.32 2.61 -18.72
CA GLU A 95 2.96 3.06 -18.93
C GLU A 95 2.09 2.60 -17.76
N PHE A 96 1.44 3.55 -17.11
CA PHE A 96 0.46 3.26 -16.09
C PHE A 96 -0.93 3.57 -16.64
N LEU A 97 -1.69 2.53 -16.93
CA LEU A 97 -3.06 2.64 -17.36
C LEU A 97 -3.97 2.69 -16.13
N LEU A 98 -4.56 3.83 -15.89
CA LEU A 98 -5.60 4.05 -14.87
C LEU A 98 -6.90 3.33 -15.24
N SER A 99 -7.19 3.24 -16.55
CA SER A 99 -8.25 2.42 -17.12
C SER A 99 -7.76 1.76 -18.39
N VAL A 100 -7.68 0.43 -18.36
CA VAL A 100 -7.35 -0.36 -19.56
C VAL A 100 -8.46 -0.22 -20.61
N GLU A 101 -9.73 -0.25 -20.19
CA GLU A 101 -10.90 -0.19 -21.03
C GLU A 101 -10.98 1.12 -21.83
N ASN A 102 -10.71 2.25 -21.15
CA ASN A 102 -10.72 3.59 -21.74
C ASN A 102 -9.37 4.02 -22.31
N ARG A 103 -8.34 3.17 -22.21
CA ARG A 103 -6.96 3.48 -22.58
C ARG A 103 -6.48 4.82 -21.97
N LYS A 104 -6.84 5.06 -20.71
CA LYS A 104 -6.46 6.27 -19.97
C LYS A 104 -5.19 6.01 -19.18
N GLY A 105 -4.12 6.75 -19.43
CA GLY A 105 -2.86 6.49 -18.72
C GLY A 105 -1.79 7.55 -18.88
N ILE A 106 -0.77 7.41 -18.02
CA ILE A 106 0.42 8.24 -17.94
C ILE A 106 1.60 7.40 -18.41
N LYS A 107 2.47 8.01 -19.22
CA LYS A 107 3.67 7.39 -19.77
C LYS A 107 4.92 8.10 -19.25
N PHE A 108 5.91 7.32 -18.87
CA PHE A 108 7.24 7.79 -18.55
C PHE A 108 8.23 7.16 -19.52
N SER A 109 9.13 7.97 -20.05
CA SER A 109 10.25 7.46 -20.86
C SER A 109 11.50 8.29 -20.60
N VAL A 110 12.63 7.70 -20.84
CA VAL A 110 13.92 8.38 -20.81
C VAL A 110 14.58 8.27 -22.17
N ASP A 111 14.99 9.40 -22.68
CA ASP A 111 15.86 9.51 -23.84
C ASP A 111 16.97 10.52 -23.53
N ASN A 112 18.22 10.18 -23.89
CA ASN A 112 19.39 11.03 -23.67
C ASN A 112 19.50 11.59 -22.23
N LYS A 113 19.24 10.75 -21.22
CA LYS A 113 19.23 11.10 -19.78
C LYS A 113 18.18 12.15 -19.38
N ARG A 114 17.19 12.39 -20.23
CA ARG A 114 16.04 13.26 -19.89
C ARG A 114 14.78 12.44 -19.73
N ILE A 115 14.13 12.63 -18.57
CA ILE A 115 12.82 12.05 -18.31
C ILE A 115 11.77 12.87 -19.05
N SER A 116 10.90 12.20 -19.77
CA SER A 116 9.72 12.77 -20.40
C SER A 116 8.45 12.10 -19.88
N VAL A 117 7.41 12.91 -19.69
CA VAL A 117 6.07 12.46 -19.33
C VAL A 117 5.17 12.65 -20.54
N GLY A 118 4.46 11.61 -20.88
CA GLY A 118 3.44 11.61 -21.93
C GLY A 118 2.12 11.09 -21.40
N TYR A 119 1.08 11.28 -22.17
CA TYR A 119 -0.28 10.89 -21.81
C TYR A 119 -0.94 10.17 -22.98
N THR A 120 -1.89 9.30 -22.68
CA THR A 120 -2.83 8.83 -23.70
C THR A 120 -3.79 9.96 -24.09
N ASN A 121 -4.36 9.90 -25.28
CA ASN A 121 -5.29 10.95 -25.74
C ASN A 121 -6.45 11.13 -24.78
N THR A 122 -7.06 10.02 -24.35
CA THR A 122 -8.18 10.04 -23.40
C THR A 122 -7.79 10.71 -22.08
N PHE A 123 -6.60 10.39 -21.53
CA PHE A 123 -6.13 11.04 -20.30
C PHE A 123 -5.97 12.55 -20.50
N HIS A 124 -5.36 12.95 -21.61
CA HIS A 124 -5.11 14.37 -21.88
C HIS A 124 -6.38 15.19 -22.03
N GLU A 125 -7.38 14.66 -22.71
CA GLU A 125 -8.69 15.30 -22.86
C GLU A 125 -9.42 15.46 -21.53
N VAL A 126 -9.51 14.38 -20.74
CA VAL A 126 -10.14 14.40 -19.41
C VAL A 126 -9.38 15.35 -18.47
N PHE A 127 -8.05 15.28 -18.47
CA PHE A 127 -7.22 16.15 -17.64
C PHE A 127 -7.48 17.64 -17.93
N LYS A 128 -7.56 18.04 -19.21
CA LYS A 128 -7.89 19.42 -19.60
C LYS A 128 -9.27 19.83 -19.13
N THR A 129 -10.29 19.02 -19.45
CA THR A 129 -11.68 19.31 -19.11
C THR A 129 -11.88 19.46 -17.60
N VAL A 130 -11.31 18.56 -16.81
CA VAL A 130 -11.42 18.61 -15.34
C VAL A 130 -10.64 19.80 -14.78
N THR A 131 -9.46 20.10 -15.35
CA THR A 131 -8.68 21.27 -14.94
C THR A 131 -9.46 22.57 -15.17
N GLU A 132 -10.15 22.72 -16.30
CA GLU A 132 -11.03 23.86 -16.59
C GLU A 132 -12.15 24.00 -15.55
N LYS A 133 -12.80 22.88 -15.19
CA LYS A 133 -13.83 22.88 -14.13
C LYS A 133 -13.26 23.32 -12.79
N ILE A 134 -12.08 22.82 -12.38
CA ILE A 134 -11.45 23.16 -11.10
C ILE A 134 -11.04 24.65 -11.08
N LEU A 135 -10.50 25.18 -12.16
CA LEU A 135 -10.15 26.60 -12.25
C LEU A 135 -11.40 27.50 -12.12
N ALA A 136 -12.54 27.09 -12.69
CA ALA A 136 -13.81 27.79 -12.50
C ALA A 136 -14.29 27.73 -11.05
N LEU A 137 -14.18 26.57 -10.38
CA LEU A 137 -14.48 26.41 -8.96
C LEU A 137 -13.56 27.29 -8.08
N GLN A 138 -12.29 27.38 -8.42
CA GLN A 138 -11.32 28.25 -7.71
C GLN A 138 -11.72 29.71 -7.77
N LEU A 139 -12.14 30.20 -8.95
CA LEU A 139 -12.62 31.57 -9.10
C LEU A 139 -13.89 31.81 -8.29
N GLN A 140 -14.83 30.86 -8.27
CA GLN A 140 -16.03 30.94 -7.43
C GLN A 140 -15.68 31.02 -5.95
N ALA A 141 -14.77 30.16 -5.48
CA ALA A 141 -14.33 30.15 -4.08
C ALA A 141 -13.66 31.48 -3.69
N LYS A 142 -12.82 32.08 -4.54
CA LYS A 142 -12.22 33.40 -4.34
C LYS A 142 -13.28 34.49 -4.16
N ASN A 143 -14.29 34.51 -5.02
CA ASN A 143 -15.37 35.48 -4.96
C ASN A 143 -16.18 35.32 -3.67
N LEU A 144 -16.53 34.07 -3.29
CA LEU A 144 -17.25 33.81 -2.04
C LEU A 144 -16.47 34.23 -0.78
N ILE A 145 -15.15 34.05 -0.77
CA ILE A 145 -14.31 34.51 0.35
C ILE A 145 -14.29 36.04 0.39
N ALA A 146 -14.19 36.73 -0.76
CA ALA A 146 -14.21 38.17 -0.84
C ALA A 146 -15.54 38.77 -0.32
N GLU A 147 -16.66 38.06 -0.56
CA GLU A 147 -17.99 38.48 -0.11
C GLU A 147 -18.25 38.11 1.37
N ASN A 148 -17.66 37.04 1.88
CA ASN A 148 -17.98 36.52 3.21
C ASN A 148 -16.75 35.92 3.92
N ALA A 149 -15.89 36.79 4.43
CA ALA A 149 -14.66 36.41 5.12
C ALA A 149 -14.88 35.59 6.41
N THR A 150 -16.06 35.62 7.03
CA THR A 150 -16.35 34.86 8.25
C THR A 150 -16.45 33.34 7.99
N ASN A 151 -16.69 32.93 6.75
CA ASN A 151 -16.84 31.53 6.34
C ASN A 151 -15.63 31.01 5.53
N GLU A 152 -14.53 31.74 5.53
CA GLU A 152 -13.35 31.43 4.71
C GLU A 152 -12.88 29.96 4.85
N MET A 153 -12.72 29.48 6.08
CA MET A 153 -12.22 28.12 6.34
C MET A 153 -13.16 27.04 5.77
N LYS A 154 -14.48 27.25 5.88
CA LYS A 154 -15.47 26.35 5.30
C LYS A 154 -15.39 26.35 3.77
N ILE A 155 -15.31 27.53 3.15
CA ILE A 155 -15.20 27.66 1.69
C ILE A 155 -13.93 26.97 1.18
N ARG A 156 -12.80 27.08 1.90
CA ARG A 156 -11.54 26.41 1.54
C ARG A 156 -11.67 24.89 1.62
N ASN A 157 -12.29 24.36 2.66
CA ASN A 157 -12.52 22.92 2.81
C ASN A 157 -13.47 22.43 1.71
N ASP A 158 -14.59 23.10 1.47
CA ASP A 158 -15.53 22.75 0.40
C ASP A 158 -14.88 22.78 -0.99
N PHE A 159 -13.97 23.73 -1.22
CA PHE A 159 -13.19 23.76 -2.46
C PHE A 159 -12.25 22.57 -2.57
N TYR A 160 -11.50 22.24 -1.51
CA TYR A 160 -10.61 21.08 -1.51
C TYR A 160 -11.35 19.77 -1.77
N ASP A 161 -12.49 19.56 -1.11
CA ASP A 161 -13.34 18.39 -1.30
C ASP A 161 -13.85 18.27 -2.75
N ARG A 162 -14.18 19.40 -3.38
CA ARG A 162 -14.56 19.44 -4.80
C ARG A 162 -13.37 19.11 -5.72
N VAL A 163 -12.19 19.64 -5.47
CA VAL A 163 -10.97 19.32 -6.23
C VAL A 163 -10.68 17.82 -6.15
N LEU A 164 -10.77 17.25 -4.94
CA LEU A 164 -10.64 15.81 -4.74
C LEU A 164 -11.69 15.03 -5.54
N GLY A 165 -12.97 15.43 -5.47
CA GLY A 165 -14.05 14.80 -6.20
C GLY A 165 -13.87 14.83 -7.72
N GLU A 166 -13.54 15.99 -8.29
CA GLU A 166 -13.29 16.14 -9.73
C GLU A 166 -12.04 15.38 -10.19
N SER A 167 -10.99 15.29 -9.35
CA SER A 167 -9.77 14.55 -9.70
C SER A 167 -10.01 13.05 -9.91
N VAL A 168 -11.05 12.49 -9.33
CA VAL A 168 -11.45 11.08 -9.53
C VAL A 168 -11.79 10.81 -11.01
N GLU A 169 -12.33 11.77 -11.73
CA GLU A 169 -12.62 11.62 -13.16
C GLU A 169 -11.33 11.41 -13.98
N ILE A 170 -10.20 11.99 -13.54
CA ILE A 170 -8.89 11.81 -14.17
C ILE A 170 -8.25 10.48 -13.77
N PHE A 171 -8.15 10.23 -12.44
CA PHE A 171 -7.32 9.16 -11.87
C PHE A 171 -8.09 7.85 -11.60
N GLU A 172 -9.41 7.85 -11.74
CA GLU A 172 -10.31 6.70 -11.55
C GLU A 172 -10.15 5.98 -10.21
N ASP A 173 -9.62 6.67 -9.21
CA ASP A 173 -9.46 6.15 -7.86
C ASP A 173 -9.76 7.23 -6.81
N ARG A 174 -10.44 6.85 -5.73
CA ARG A 174 -10.71 7.72 -4.57
C ARG A 174 -9.84 7.39 -3.38
N ARG A 175 -9.12 6.27 -3.46
CA ARG A 175 -8.40 5.69 -2.34
C ARG A 175 -7.14 6.49 -2.02
N SER A 176 -6.95 6.83 -0.76
CA SER A 176 -5.68 7.35 -0.29
C SER A 176 -4.64 6.23 -0.21
N GLY A 177 -3.43 6.47 -0.72
CA GLY A 177 -2.34 5.50 -0.72
C GLY A 177 -1.43 5.62 0.50
N LEU A 178 -0.96 4.49 1.03
CA LEU A 178 0.15 4.44 1.97
C LEU A 178 1.08 3.28 1.61
N TYR A 179 2.38 3.57 1.62
CA TYR A 179 3.43 2.58 1.49
C TYR A 179 3.98 2.23 2.87
N ILE A 180 3.95 0.95 3.22
CA ILE A 180 4.47 0.41 4.47
C ILE A 180 5.72 -0.41 4.15
N PRO A 181 6.94 0.14 4.39
CA PRO A 181 8.18 -0.50 3.99
C PRO A 181 8.51 -1.73 4.84
N ALA A 182 9.41 -2.58 4.35
CA ALA A 182 10.14 -3.52 5.20
C ALA A 182 11.05 -2.74 6.20
N GLY A 183 11.38 -3.34 7.34
CA GLY A 183 12.22 -2.67 8.37
C GLY A 183 11.48 -1.54 9.09
N ARG A 184 10.18 -1.59 9.17
CA ARG A 184 9.29 -0.60 9.82
C ARG A 184 9.46 -0.52 11.34
N ASN A 185 10.21 -1.45 11.96
CA ASN A 185 10.65 -1.39 13.36
C ASN A 185 11.44 -0.11 13.69
N ILE A 186 12.04 0.54 12.70
CA ILE A 186 12.72 1.84 12.86
C ILE A 186 11.81 2.90 13.51
N THR A 187 10.50 2.87 13.21
CA THR A 187 9.51 3.79 13.79
C THR A 187 9.22 3.52 15.27
N VAL A 188 9.67 2.37 15.76
CA VAL A 188 9.52 1.95 17.15
C VAL A 188 10.83 2.12 17.91
N SER A 189 11.94 1.57 17.37
CA SER A 189 13.24 1.50 18.05
C SER A 189 13.93 2.86 18.19
N PHE A 190 13.63 3.80 17.30
CA PHE A 190 14.28 5.13 17.25
C PHE A 190 13.26 6.28 17.30
N SER A 191 12.07 6.06 17.86
CA SER A 191 10.96 7.02 17.81
C SER A 191 11.33 8.42 18.34
N GLU A 192 12.07 8.53 19.44
CA GLU A 192 12.48 9.82 20.01
C GLU A 192 13.64 10.48 19.25
N GLN A 193 14.68 9.72 18.95
CA GLN A 193 15.87 10.23 18.24
C GLN A 193 15.54 10.59 16.79
N PHE A 194 14.68 9.83 16.17
CA PHE A 194 14.20 10.10 14.82
C PHE A 194 13.28 11.30 14.78
N GLN A 195 12.41 11.47 15.78
CA GLN A 195 11.59 12.69 15.91
C GLN A 195 12.48 13.93 16.03
N MET A 196 13.56 13.88 16.83
CA MET A 196 14.50 15.00 16.94
C MET A 196 15.25 15.27 15.63
N LEU A 197 15.69 14.25 14.92
CA LEU A 197 16.45 14.39 13.67
C LEU A 197 15.55 14.84 12.48
N PHE A 198 14.37 14.30 12.35
CA PHE A 198 13.47 14.63 11.24
C PHE A 198 12.63 15.88 11.49
N PHE A 199 12.14 16.09 12.71
CA PHE A 199 11.26 17.23 13.01
C PHE A 199 12.03 18.44 13.51
N GLY A 200 13.21 18.27 14.14
CA GLY A 200 14.09 19.39 14.49
C GLY A 200 14.64 20.14 13.27
N GLN A 201 14.73 19.49 12.12
CA GLN A 201 15.20 20.07 10.86
C GLN A 201 14.09 20.65 9.98
N LEU A 202 12.81 20.39 10.26
CA LEU A 202 11.69 20.99 9.53
C LEU A 202 11.57 22.51 9.73
N GLY A 203 12.27 23.07 10.74
CA GLY A 203 12.36 24.52 10.97
C GLY A 203 13.33 25.25 10.04
N ASP A 204 14.25 24.55 9.38
CA ASP A 204 15.32 25.19 8.61
C ASP A 204 15.26 24.77 7.13
N LYS A 205 14.61 25.59 6.31
CA LYS A 205 14.44 25.36 4.86
C LYS A 205 15.75 25.20 4.07
N GLN A 206 16.90 25.56 4.66
CA GLN A 206 18.22 25.41 4.04
C GLN A 206 18.89 24.07 4.35
N SER A 207 18.47 23.34 5.39
CA SER A 207 19.02 22.05 5.77
C SER A 207 18.43 20.89 4.96
N GLN A 208 17.28 21.08 4.32
CA GLN A 208 16.58 20.05 3.52
C GLN A 208 17.39 19.49 2.33
N LYS A 209 18.50 20.15 1.95
CA LYS A 209 19.34 19.73 0.82
C LYS A 209 20.52 18.80 1.17
N ARG A 210 20.71 18.40 2.43
CA ARG A 210 21.99 17.80 2.88
C ARG A 210 21.95 16.41 3.52
N ILE A 211 20.79 15.77 3.68
CA ILE A 211 20.75 14.41 4.22
C ILE A 211 20.28 13.46 3.12
N GLY A 212 21.19 12.68 2.69
CA GLY A 212 21.29 11.47 1.89
C GLY A 212 20.07 10.97 1.14
N GLY A 213 20.04 10.49 0.02
CA GLY A 213 19.25 9.47 -0.70
C GLY A 213 17.73 9.72 -0.89
N ASN A 214 17.31 9.65 -2.09
CA ASN A 214 15.97 10.01 -2.60
C ASN A 214 14.81 9.02 -2.21
N GLU A 215 15.09 7.92 -1.52
CA GLU A 215 14.06 7.00 -1.00
C GLU A 215 13.42 7.50 0.31
N GLU A 216 13.91 8.62 0.86
CA GLU A 216 13.52 9.16 2.17
C GLU A 216 12.09 9.69 2.19
N GLU A 217 11.53 10.14 1.05
CA GLU A 217 10.17 10.68 1.03
C GLU A 217 9.11 9.63 1.33
N ILE A 218 9.24 8.43 0.75
CA ILE A 218 8.33 7.30 1.02
C ILE A 218 8.40 6.88 2.49
N ILE A 219 9.61 6.81 3.03
CA ILE A 219 9.84 6.48 4.44
C ILE A 219 9.29 7.59 5.33
N ARG A 220 9.50 8.85 4.96
CA ARG A 220 8.97 10.01 5.69
C ARG A 220 7.44 9.98 5.77
N ASP A 221 6.75 9.68 4.67
CA ASP A 221 5.29 9.59 4.64
C ASP A 221 4.79 8.50 5.59
N PHE A 222 5.45 7.34 5.59
CA PHE A 222 5.16 6.26 6.53
C PHE A 222 5.43 6.65 7.99
N MET A 223 6.51 7.39 8.26
CA MET A 223 6.83 7.87 9.61
C MET A 223 5.83 8.88 10.12
N LEU A 224 5.42 9.83 9.27
CA LEU A 224 4.37 10.79 9.61
C LEU A 224 3.05 10.08 9.91
N HIS A 225 2.72 9.05 9.12
CA HIS A 225 1.55 8.22 9.38
C HIS A 225 1.69 7.45 10.71
N SER A 226 2.85 6.84 10.97
CA SER A 226 3.11 6.14 12.23
C SER A 226 2.93 7.04 13.45
N LYS A 227 3.35 8.31 13.37
CA LYS A 227 3.09 9.30 14.42
C LYS A 227 1.60 9.56 14.61
N ARG A 228 0.84 9.73 13.51
CA ARG A 228 -0.64 9.86 13.60
C ARG A 228 -1.30 8.66 14.26
N LEU A 229 -0.77 7.44 14.00
CA LEU A 229 -1.25 6.23 14.66
C LEU A 229 -1.01 6.29 16.18
N VAL A 230 0.20 6.66 16.61
CA VAL A 230 0.52 6.82 18.05
C VAL A 230 -0.44 7.80 18.72
N ASP A 231 -0.66 8.97 18.10
CA ASP A 231 -1.57 10.00 18.60
C ASP A 231 -3.03 9.49 18.65
N PHE A 232 -3.48 8.80 17.60
CA PHE A 232 -4.82 8.20 17.52
C PHE A 232 -5.06 7.17 18.62
N PHE A 233 -4.10 6.27 18.85
CA PHE A 233 -4.21 5.24 19.88
C PHE A 233 -4.07 5.80 21.31
N GLY A 234 -3.48 6.97 21.49
CA GLY A 234 -3.47 7.70 22.77
C GLY A 234 -4.80 8.36 23.15
N ASN A 235 -5.69 8.61 22.16
CA ASN A 235 -6.90 9.43 22.34
C ASN A 235 -8.22 8.65 22.45
N GLY A 236 -8.21 7.36 22.80
CA GLY A 236 -9.44 6.64 23.16
C GLY A 236 -10.25 6.07 21.98
N TYR A 237 -9.61 5.42 21.03
CA TYR A 237 -10.22 4.76 19.85
C TYR A 237 -11.18 3.60 20.16
N ARG A 238 -11.15 3.04 21.37
CA ARG A 238 -11.81 1.75 21.73
C ARG A 238 -13.31 1.74 21.51
N ASN A 239 -13.99 2.85 21.74
CA ASN A 239 -15.44 2.94 21.56
C ASN A 239 -15.87 2.73 20.09
N LYS A 240 -14.97 2.94 19.12
CA LYS A 240 -15.22 2.69 17.69
C LYS A 240 -15.18 1.20 17.33
N LEU A 241 -14.57 0.38 18.17
CA LEU A 241 -14.42 -1.07 17.99
C LEU A 241 -15.35 -1.88 18.90
N ASP A 242 -16.31 -1.23 19.54
CA ASP A 242 -17.27 -1.89 20.44
C ASP A 242 -18.42 -2.55 19.66
N ASN A 243 -18.03 -3.36 18.69
CA ASN A 243 -18.89 -4.20 17.87
C ASN A 243 -18.21 -5.56 17.64
N PRO A 244 -18.96 -6.60 17.23
CA PRO A 244 -18.41 -7.95 17.08
C PRO A 244 -17.20 -8.03 16.12
N PHE A 245 -17.21 -7.27 15.02
CA PHE A 245 -16.09 -7.26 14.06
C PHE A 245 -14.85 -6.57 14.63
N GLY A 246 -15.03 -5.45 15.31
CA GLY A 246 -13.94 -4.75 16.00
C GLY A 246 -13.30 -5.61 17.08
N GLN A 247 -14.10 -6.34 17.86
CA GLN A 247 -13.60 -7.28 18.87
C GLN A 247 -12.80 -8.40 18.25
N LEU A 248 -13.27 -8.98 17.14
CA LEU A 248 -12.53 -9.98 16.38
C LEU A 248 -11.16 -9.47 15.93
N VAL A 249 -11.10 -8.29 15.32
CA VAL A 249 -9.85 -7.65 14.88
C VAL A 249 -8.90 -7.48 16.07
N MET A 250 -9.41 -7.08 17.23
CA MET A 250 -8.61 -6.93 18.45
C MET A 250 -8.10 -8.27 19.00
N ASP A 251 -8.90 -9.34 18.91
CA ASP A 251 -8.51 -10.67 19.39
C ASP A 251 -7.44 -11.30 18.49
N ILE A 252 -7.58 -11.17 17.16
CA ILE A 252 -6.54 -11.60 16.23
C ILE A 252 -5.25 -10.79 16.46
N SER A 253 -5.36 -9.47 16.62
CA SER A 253 -4.22 -8.59 16.90
C SER A 253 -3.47 -9.01 18.18
N LYS A 254 -4.21 -9.37 19.24
CA LYS A 254 -3.66 -9.89 20.48
C LYS A 254 -2.91 -11.21 20.29
N LYS A 255 -3.43 -12.11 19.45
CA LYS A 255 -2.78 -13.40 19.13
C LYS A 255 -1.47 -13.18 18.36
N ILE A 256 -1.46 -12.28 17.36
CA ILE A 256 -0.25 -11.95 16.59
C ILE A 256 0.83 -11.36 17.51
N LEU A 257 0.46 -10.38 18.34
CA LEU A 257 1.37 -9.67 19.23
C LEU A 257 1.75 -10.47 20.49
N LYS A 258 1.09 -11.63 20.75
CA LYS A 258 1.19 -12.37 22.02
C LYS A 258 0.98 -11.46 23.24
N GLY A 259 0.10 -10.45 23.10
CA GLY A 259 -0.20 -9.46 24.13
C GLY A 259 -1.10 -8.36 23.61
N LYS A 260 -1.48 -7.44 24.47
CA LYS A 260 -2.37 -6.32 24.17
C LYS A 260 -1.57 -5.03 24.04
N TYR A 261 -1.71 -4.34 22.91
CA TYR A 261 -1.12 -3.02 22.76
C TYR A 261 -1.76 -2.01 23.69
N HIS A 262 -0.93 -1.19 24.30
CA HIS A 262 -1.34 -0.11 25.20
C HIS A 262 -0.49 1.14 24.92
N ASN A 263 -1.18 2.28 24.88
CA ASN A 263 -0.53 3.59 24.75
C ASN A 263 -1.05 4.47 25.90
N GLU A 264 -0.15 4.99 26.69
CA GLU A 264 -0.45 5.89 27.79
C GLU A 264 0.46 7.12 27.66
N ASN A 265 -0.15 8.25 27.34
CA ASN A 265 0.57 9.52 27.16
C ASN A 265 1.77 9.45 26.17
N GLY A 266 1.61 8.70 25.09
CA GLY A 266 2.68 8.49 24.09
C GLY A 266 3.67 7.37 24.42
N MET A 267 3.59 6.78 25.60
CA MET A 267 4.40 5.61 25.98
C MET A 267 3.70 4.34 25.49
N GLU A 268 4.30 3.72 24.48
CA GLU A 268 3.79 2.51 23.85
C GLU A 268 4.33 1.25 24.56
N SER A 269 3.46 0.30 24.85
CA SER A 269 3.81 -0.98 25.47
C SER A 269 2.93 -2.13 24.97
N ILE A 270 3.40 -3.35 25.15
CA ILE A 270 2.64 -4.58 24.96
C ILE A 270 2.44 -5.23 26.34
N ARG A 271 1.18 -5.37 26.76
CA ARG A 271 0.81 -6.07 27.98
C ARG A 271 0.55 -7.54 27.67
N VAL A 272 1.38 -8.41 28.20
CA VAL A 272 1.26 -9.87 28.06
C VAL A 272 0.16 -10.40 29.00
N ASP A 273 0.16 -9.90 30.25
CA ASP A 273 -0.81 -10.18 31.29
C ASP A 273 -0.99 -8.95 32.21
N ASP A 274 -1.75 -9.10 33.29
CA ASP A 274 -2.01 -8.00 34.24
C ASP A 274 -0.78 -7.53 35.02
N LYS A 275 0.31 -8.31 35.01
CA LYS A 275 1.54 -8.05 35.78
C LYS A 275 2.74 -7.70 34.91
N CYS A 276 2.70 -8.07 33.64
CA CYS A 276 3.83 -7.95 32.73
C CYS A 276 3.47 -7.04 31.54
N ALA A 277 4.14 -5.89 31.47
CA ALA A 277 4.10 -5.00 30.32
C ALA A 277 5.54 -4.76 29.84
N VAL A 278 5.76 -4.82 28.54
CA VAL A 278 7.05 -4.58 27.88
C VAL A 278 6.95 -3.30 27.08
N ALA A 279 7.85 -2.35 27.29
CA ALA A 279 7.93 -1.15 26.46
C ALA A 279 8.14 -1.57 24.99
N LEU A 280 7.44 -0.94 24.06
CA LEU A 280 7.45 -1.35 22.66
C LEU A 280 8.85 -1.31 22.04
N GLY A 281 9.69 -0.33 22.42
CA GLY A 281 11.09 -0.25 22.00
C GLY A 281 11.98 -1.42 22.48
N SER A 282 11.54 -2.14 23.53
CA SER A 282 12.21 -3.34 24.07
C SER A 282 11.48 -4.64 23.73
N ALA A 283 10.40 -4.58 22.97
CA ALA A 283 9.65 -5.74 22.54
C ALA A 283 10.43 -6.57 21.50
N SER A 284 9.97 -7.78 21.18
CA SER A 284 10.60 -8.61 20.15
C SER A 284 10.52 -7.93 18.77
N SER A 285 11.49 -8.24 17.89
CA SER A 285 11.51 -7.68 16.52
C SER A 285 10.21 -7.96 15.76
N GLY A 286 9.63 -9.14 15.91
CA GLY A 286 8.34 -9.47 15.29
C GLY A 286 7.19 -8.61 15.81
N GLN A 287 7.16 -8.28 17.11
CA GLN A 287 6.17 -7.36 17.67
C GLN A 287 6.37 -5.94 17.15
N GLN A 288 7.62 -5.47 17.07
CA GLN A 288 7.95 -4.14 16.54
C GLN A 288 7.61 -4.01 15.04
N GLU A 289 7.83 -5.06 14.25
CA GLU A 289 7.50 -5.08 12.82
C GLU A 289 5.98 -5.15 12.58
N SER A 290 5.25 -5.98 13.30
CA SER A 290 3.82 -6.19 13.06
C SER A 290 2.93 -5.08 13.62
N ILE A 291 3.37 -4.39 14.68
CA ILE A 291 2.50 -3.44 15.39
C ILE A 291 2.00 -2.29 14.49
N ARG A 292 2.87 -1.71 13.63
CA ARG A 292 2.48 -0.59 12.79
C ARG A 292 1.48 -1.00 11.70
N ILE A 293 1.58 -2.24 11.19
CA ILE A 293 0.58 -2.80 10.27
C ILE A 293 -0.76 -2.97 11.02
N ILE A 294 -0.74 -3.56 12.20
CA ILE A 294 -1.95 -3.78 13.01
C ILE A 294 -2.62 -2.46 13.37
N GLN A 295 -1.83 -1.47 13.78
CA GLN A 295 -2.35 -0.14 14.09
C GLN A 295 -2.99 0.53 12.87
N ASP A 296 -2.35 0.45 11.68
CA ASP A 296 -2.91 1.01 10.46
C ASP A 296 -4.23 0.33 10.05
N ILE A 297 -4.31 -0.99 10.17
CA ILE A 297 -5.54 -1.75 9.89
C ILE A 297 -6.67 -1.31 10.83
N ILE A 298 -6.39 -1.18 12.12
CA ILE A 298 -7.36 -0.71 13.11
C ILE A 298 -7.77 0.74 12.82
N TYR A 299 -6.82 1.58 12.41
CA TYR A 299 -7.09 2.96 12.03
C TYR A 299 -8.02 3.04 10.81
N ILE A 300 -7.79 2.22 9.77
CA ILE A 300 -8.67 2.10 8.60
C ILE A 300 -10.08 1.71 9.04
N LEU A 301 -10.20 0.68 9.85
CA LEU A 301 -11.49 0.18 10.36
C LEU A 301 -12.24 1.25 11.15
N CYS A 302 -11.55 1.97 12.05
CA CYS A 302 -12.16 3.01 12.86
C CYS A 302 -12.64 4.23 12.08
N ASN A 303 -12.09 4.48 10.90
CA ASN A 303 -12.43 5.64 10.08
C ASN A 303 -13.23 5.28 8.82
N GLU A 304 -13.50 3.99 8.59
CA GLU A 304 -14.27 3.47 7.43
C GLU A 304 -13.77 4.04 6.10
N GLN A 305 -12.44 4.12 5.95
CA GLN A 305 -11.82 4.75 4.78
C GLN A 305 -11.49 3.71 3.70
N GLU A 306 -11.96 3.96 2.49
CA GLU A 306 -11.44 3.27 1.31
C GLU A 306 -10.00 3.71 1.04
N THR A 307 -9.06 2.78 1.13
CA THR A 307 -7.64 3.08 1.02
C THR A 307 -6.92 2.08 0.13
N THR A 308 -5.70 2.41 -0.27
CA THR A 308 -4.75 1.43 -0.82
C THR A 308 -3.55 1.32 0.11
N ARG A 309 -3.20 0.10 0.46
CA ARG A 309 -2.00 -0.22 1.24
C ARG A 309 -1.04 -1.06 0.43
N ILE A 310 0.19 -0.58 0.36
CA ILE A 310 1.30 -1.32 -0.24
C ILE A 310 2.20 -1.72 0.90
N ILE A 311 2.27 -3.04 1.17
CA ILE A 311 2.95 -3.58 2.35
C ILE A 311 4.10 -4.47 1.89
N GLU A 312 5.33 -4.06 2.22
CA GLU A 312 6.48 -4.91 1.99
C GLU A 312 6.66 -5.90 3.13
N GLU A 313 6.82 -7.17 2.76
CA GLU A 313 7.19 -8.25 3.65
C GLU A 313 6.45 -8.21 5.00
N PRO A 314 5.09 -8.31 5.02
CA PRO A 314 4.32 -8.28 6.27
C PRO A 314 4.77 -9.35 7.27
N GLU A 315 5.36 -10.43 6.76
CA GLU A 315 5.87 -11.56 7.52
C GLU A 315 7.20 -11.35 8.23
N ALA A 316 7.87 -10.21 8.02
CA ALA A 316 9.21 -9.99 8.54
C ALA A 316 9.30 -10.21 10.06
N HIS A 317 10.23 -11.08 10.47
CA HIS A 317 10.55 -11.42 11.86
C HIS A 317 9.41 -12.06 12.69
N ILE A 318 8.29 -12.46 12.09
CA ILE A 318 7.20 -13.13 12.81
C ILE A 318 7.11 -14.61 12.49
N TYR A 319 6.66 -15.40 13.47
CA TYR A 319 6.53 -16.85 13.36
C TYR A 319 5.41 -17.24 12.37
N PRO A 320 5.50 -18.40 11.68
CA PRO A 320 4.53 -18.82 10.65
C PRO A 320 3.05 -18.73 11.04
N GLU A 321 2.70 -19.10 12.28
CA GLU A 321 1.33 -18.97 12.79
C GLU A 321 0.86 -17.50 12.80
N ALA A 322 1.73 -16.59 13.24
CA ALA A 322 1.43 -15.17 13.26
C ALA A 322 1.41 -14.55 11.85
N GLN A 323 2.20 -15.09 10.90
CA GLN A 323 2.13 -14.70 9.48
C GLN A 323 0.74 -15.01 8.91
N LYS A 324 0.24 -16.24 9.13
CA LYS A 324 -1.11 -16.64 8.73
C LYS A 324 -2.16 -15.68 9.30
N LEU A 325 -2.15 -15.48 10.61
CA LEU A 325 -3.11 -14.60 11.29
C LEU A 325 -3.03 -13.15 10.78
N LEU A 326 -1.85 -12.65 10.47
CA LEU A 326 -1.69 -11.29 9.95
C LEU A 326 -2.30 -11.15 8.56
N ILE A 327 -2.09 -12.12 7.66
CA ILE A 327 -2.70 -12.10 6.33
C ILE A 327 -4.23 -12.24 6.41
N GLU A 328 -4.73 -13.12 7.27
CA GLU A 328 -6.18 -13.24 7.53
C GLU A 328 -6.77 -11.91 8.02
N LEU A 329 -6.09 -11.24 8.95
CA LEU A 329 -6.49 -9.92 9.46
C LEU A 329 -6.50 -8.84 8.36
N LEU A 330 -5.44 -8.80 7.53
CA LEU A 330 -5.36 -7.89 6.38
C LEU A 330 -6.54 -8.08 5.44
N VAL A 331 -6.84 -9.32 5.07
CA VAL A 331 -7.93 -9.65 4.14
C VAL A 331 -9.30 -9.32 4.73
N LEU A 332 -9.53 -9.67 5.99
CA LEU A 332 -10.78 -9.36 6.69
C LEU A 332 -11.10 -7.86 6.66
N VAL A 333 -10.13 -7.03 7.05
CA VAL A 333 -10.33 -5.58 7.08
C VAL A 333 -10.36 -4.98 5.68
N ALA A 334 -9.57 -5.51 4.74
CA ALA A 334 -9.59 -5.07 3.35
C ALA A 334 -10.96 -5.30 2.69
N ASN A 335 -11.56 -6.45 2.89
CA ASN A 335 -12.90 -6.74 2.40
C ASN A 335 -13.97 -5.86 3.07
N HIS A 336 -13.86 -5.64 4.38
CA HIS A 336 -14.82 -4.82 5.13
C HIS A 336 -14.77 -3.34 4.74
N CYS A 337 -13.57 -2.79 4.57
CA CYS A 337 -13.35 -1.37 4.30
C CYS A 337 -13.06 -1.06 2.81
N HIS A 338 -13.24 -2.03 1.91
CA HIS A 338 -12.92 -1.90 0.48
C HIS A 338 -11.50 -1.37 0.21
N THR A 339 -10.55 -1.84 1.01
CA THR A 339 -9.14 -1.46 0.92
C THR A 339 -8.42 -2.31 -0.11
N ARG A 340 -7.70 -1.67 -1.05
CA ARG A 340 -6.79 -2.38 -1.95
C ARG A 340 -5.50 -2.73 -1.20
N MET A 341 -5.03 -3.97 -1.36
CA MET A 341 -3.81 -4.48 -0.76
C MET A 341 -2.81 -4.93 -1.83
N VAL A 342 -1.64 -4.33 -1.84
CA VAL A 342 -0.48 -4.78 -2.64
C VAL A 342 0.55 -5.31 -1.66
N VAL A 343 0.88 -6.59 -1.76
CA VAL A 343 1.77 -7.27 -0.80
C VAL A 343 2.98 -7.82 -1.54
N THR A 344 4.17 -7.52 -1.04
CA THR A 344 5.38 -8.23 -1.47
C THR A 344 5.78 -9.24 -0.42
N THR A 345 6.21 -10.42 -0.81
CA THR A 345 6.57 -11.48 0.16
C THR A 345 7.70 -12.39 -0.32
N HIS A 346 8.41 -12.93 0.65
CA HIS A 346 9.36 -14.04 0.52
C HIS A 346 8.88 -15.31 1.27
N SER A 347 7.67 -15.29 1.82
CA SER A 347 7.18 -16.37 2.67
C SER A 347 6.24 -17.33 1.92
N PRO A 348 6.54 -18.63 1.90
CA PRO A 348 5.61 -19.63 1.40
C PRO A 348 4.33 -19.71 2.26
N TYR A 349 4.39 -19.35 3.55
CA TYR A 349 3.23 -19.35 4.43
C TYR A 349 2.24 -18.23 4.07
N VAL A 350 2.75 -17.04 3.73
CA VAL A 350 1.94 -15.94 3.20
C VAL A 350 1.23 -16.38 1.92
N LEU A 351 1.98 -16.95 0.98
CA LEU A 351 1.44 -17.47 -0.29
C LEU A 351 0.34 -18.51 -0.07
N SER A 352 0.63 -19.51 0.78
CA SER A 352 -0.33 -20.57 1.10
C SER A 352 -1.58 -20.02 1.79
N THR A 353 -1.45 -18.99 2.62
CA THR A 353 -2.59 -18.35 3.28
C THR A 353 -3.49 -17.68 2.24
N PHE A 354 -2.94 -16.89 1.31
CA PHE A 354 -3.71 -16.30 0.22
C PHE A 354 -4.41 -17.37 -0.62
N ASN A 355 -3.70 -18.46 -0.95
CA ASN A 355 -4.27 -19.55 -1.73
C ASN A 355 -5.44 -20.24 -1.01
N ASN A 356 -5.33 -20.48 0.28
CA ASN A 356 -6.41 -21.04 1.10
C ASN A 356 -7.64 -20.10 1.13
N MET A 357 -7.44 -18.79 1.21
CA MET A 357 -8.54 -17.82 1.21
C MET A 357 -9.24 -17.71 -0.15
N LEU A 358 -8.49 -17.84 -1.24
CA LEU A 358 -9.05 -17.97 -2.59
C LEU A 358 -9.88 -19.26 -2.71
N TYR A 359 -9.33 -20.38 -2.25
CA TYR A 359 -10.02 -21.66 -2.30
C TYR A 359 -11.25 -21.71 -1.43
N TYR A 360 -11.21 -21.10 -0.25
CA TYR A 360 -12.37 -20.90 0.63
C TYR A 360 -13.53 -20.24 -0.12
N SER A 361 -13.27 -19.12 -0.78
CA SER A 361 -14.30 -18.40 -1.55
C SER A 361 -14.87 -19.25 -2.69
N LYS A 362 -14.03 -20.04 -3.39
CA LYS A 362 -14.49 -20.95 -4.45
C LYS A 362 -15.37 -22.08 -3.91
N VAL A 363 -14.96 -22.68 -2.79
CA VAL A 363 -15.75 -23.74 -2.15
C VAL A 363 -17.11 -23.19 -1.71
N LEU A 364 -17.11 -22.02 -1.09
CA LEU A 364 -18.35 -21.38 -0.64
C LEU A 364 -19.28 -21.01 -1.81
N GLN A 365 -18.73 -20.52 -2.92
CA GLN A 365 -19.50 -20.23 -4.12
C GLN A 365 -20.12 -21.49 -4.73
N LYS A 366 -19.37 -22.59 -4.77
CA LYS A 366 -19.83 -23.86 -5.34
C LYS A 366 -20.76 -24.64 -4.39
N HIS A 367 -20.55 -24.52 -3.08
CA HIS A 367 -21.25 -25.25 -2.03
C HIS A 367 -21.71 -24.32 -0.90
N PRO A 368 -22.71 -23.44 -1.12
CA PRO A 368 -23.17 -22.49 -0.10
C PRO A 368 -23.66 -23.15 1.20
N ASN A 369 -24.16 -24.38 1.08
CA ASN A 369 -24.61 -25.20 2.21
C ASN A 369 -23.49 -25.67 3.15
N LYS A 370 -22.24 -25.58 2.74
CA LYS A 370 -21.07 -25.94 3.56
C LYS A 370 -20.52 -24.76 4.38
N ARG A 371 -21.18 -23.64 4.36
CA ARG A 371 -20.74 -22.42 5.06
C ARG A 371 -20.44 -22.70 6.53
N GLU A 372 -21.38 -23.26 7.29
CA GLU A 372 -21.19 -23.55 8.71
C GLU A 372 -20.04 -24.50 9.01
N GLU A 373 -19.80 -25.50 8.13
CA GLU A 373 -18.70 -26.43 8.25
C GLU A 373 -17.35 -25.73 8.06
N LEU A 374 -17.24 -24.90 7.01
CA LEU A 374 -16.04 -24.12 6.70
C LEU A 374 -15.75 -23.12 7.82
N GLU A 375 -16.74 -22.41 8.27
CA GLU A 375 -16.65 -21.46 9.36
C GLU A 375 -16.18 -22.13 10.66
N ARG A 376 -16.74 -23.25 11.00
CA ARG A 376 -16.33 -24.03 12.17
C ARG A 376 -14.87 -24.46 12.09
N TYR A 377 -14.39 -24.85 10.91
CA TYR A 377 -13.02 -25.30 10.72
C TYR A 377 -12.02 -24.14 10.77
N PHE A 378 -12.26 -23.08 10.00
CA PHE A 378 -11.31 -21.98 9.87
C PHE A 378 -11.39 -20.96 11.01
N LEU A 379 -12.53 -20.89 11.68
CA LEU A 379 -12.88 -19.78 12.56
C LEU A 379 -13.12 -20.24 14.01
N SER A 380 -13.12 -21.55 14.28
CA SER A 380 -13.49 -22.15 15.58
C SER A 380 -12.65 -21.67 16.77
N GLU A 381 -11.42 -21.20 16.50
CA GLU A 381 -10.54 -20.68 17.57
C GLU A 381 -10.57 -19.15 17.71
N THR A 382 -11.16 -18.44 16.74
CA THR A 382 -10.95 -17.00 16.65
C THR A 382 -12.22 -16.18 16.38
N LEU A 383 -13.29 -16.78 15.83
CA LEU A 383 -14.42 -16.03 15.28
C LEU A 383 -15.77 -16.44 15.86
N ASN A 384 -16.50 -15.48 16.42
CA ASN A 384 -17.93 -15.59 16.63
C ASN A 384 -18.67 -15.46 15.29
N ALA A 385 -19.75 -16.23 15.12
CA ALA A 385 -20.49 -16.52 13.89
C ALA A 385 -20.98 -15.33 13.01
N ALA A 386 -20.71 -14.09 13.36
CA ALA A 386 -21.36 -12.94 12.73
C ALA A 386 -20.57 -12.24 11.60
N ASN A 387 -19.29 -12.63 11.32
CA ASN A 387 -18.42 -11.83 10.44
C ASN A 387 -17.81 -12.59 9.27
N HIS A 388 -18.46 -13.64 8.82
CA HIS A 388 -17.91 -14.59 7.84
C HIS A 388 -17.86 -14.12 6.39
N GLU A 389 -18.67 -13.15 6.05
CA GLU A 389 -18.74 -12.62 4.67
C GLU A 389 -17.44 -11.93 4.23
N PHE A 390 -16.60 -11.52 5.18
CA PHE A 390 -15.32 -10.86 4.90
C PHE A 390 -14.12 -11.81 4.87
N PHE A 391 -14.30 -13.07 5.25
CA PHE A 391 -13.25 -14.08 5.18
C PHE A 391 -13.22 -14.72 3.79
N GLY A 392 -12.08 -14.69 3.14
CA GLY A 392 -11.90 -15.21 1.79
C GLY A 392 -11.69 -14.09 0.76
N ILE A 393 -11.18 -14.47 -0.38
CA ILE A 393 -10.87 -13.55 -1.49
C ILE A 393 -11.57 -14.05 -2.74
N SER A 394 -12.34 -13.17 -3.40
CA SER A 394 -12.86 -13.48 -4.73
C SER A 394 -11.71 -13.58 -5.74
N VAL A 395 -11.75 -14.62 -6.56
CA VAL A 395 -10.73 -14.84 -7.59
C VAL A 395 -10.67 -13.73 -8.65
N ASP A 396 -11.74 -12.96 -8.81
CA ASP A 396 -11.83 -11.89 -9.80
C ASP A 396 -11.09 -10.61 -9.35
N VAL A 397 -10.96 -10.41 -8.03
CA VAL A 397 -10.29 -9.24 -7.43
C VAL A 397 -8.85 -9.53 -6.99
N PHE A 398 -8.32 -10.72 -7.29
CA PHE A 398 -6.98 -11.15 -6.94
C PHE A 398 -6.08 -11.32 -8.15
N GLU A 399 -4.81 -10.93 -8.04
CA GLU A 399 -3.76 -11.23 -9.00
C GLU A 399 -2.43 -11.49 -8.28
N ALA A 400 -1.58 -12.33 -8.88
CA ALA A 400 -0.28 -12.68 -8.31
C ALA A 400 0.78 -12.88 -9.39
N TYR A 401 1.99 -12.37 -9.12
CA TYR A 401 3.12 -12.45 -10.04
C TYR A 401 4.38 -12.96 -9.34
N SER A 402 5.11 -13.82 -10.03
CA SER A 402 6.47 -14.23 -9.67
C SER A 402 7.48 -13.44 -10.48
N LEU A 403 8.48 -12.88 -9.80
CA LEU A 403 9.53 -12.04 -10.38
C LEU A 403 10.87 -12.76 -10.26
N ASP A 404 11.57 -12.97 -11.38
CA ASP A 404 12.87 -13.64 -11.38
C ASP A 404 13.81 -13.02 -12.43
N VAL A 405 14.89 -12.41 -11.97
CA VAL A 405 15.90 -11.75 -12.81
C VAL A 405 16.66 -12.74 -13.70
N GLN A 406 16.72 -14.01 -13.30
CA GLN A 406 17.50 -15.05 -14.01
C GLN A 406 16.70 -15.72 -15.13
N ARG A 407 15.40 -15.44 -15.24
CA ARG A 407 14.53 -16.05 -16.24
C ARG A 407 14.37 -15.16 -17.47
N GLU A 408 14.18 -15.80 -18.61
CA GLU A 408 13.86 -15.13 -19.87
C GLU A 408 12.57 -14.29 -19.73
N ASN A 409 11.57 -14.81 -19.04
CA ASN A 409 10.36 -14.10 -18.65
C ASN A 409 10.51 -13.60 -17.22
N TYR A 410 10.89 -12.35 -17.05
CA TYR A 410 11.13 -11.73 -15.75
C TYR A 410 9.90 -11.71 -14.82
N CYS A 411 8.72 -11.42 -15.35
CA CYS A 411 7.47 -11.29 -14.60
C CYS A 411 6.45 -12.28 -15.13
N ILE A 412 6.06 -13.24 -14.32
CA ILE A 412 5.16 -14.32 -14.71
C ILE A 412 3.92 -14.27 -13.82
N PRO A 413 2.69 -14.20 -14.39
CA PRO A 413 1.48 -14.41 -13.61
C PRO A 413 1.46 -15.86 -13.09
N ILE A 414 1.23 -16.02 -11.78
CA ILE A 414 1.20 -17.34 -11.13
C ILE A 414 -0.21 -17.79 -10.72
N LYS A 415 -1.21 -16.98 -11.05
CA LYS A 415 -2.60 -17.42 -10.93
C LYS A 415 -2.95 -18.30 -12.13
N ASP A 416 -3.22 -19.56 -11.86
CA ASP A 416 -3.59 -20.55 -12.87
C ASP A 416 -4.92 -20.21 -13.55
N ASN A 417 -4.97 -20.32 -14.87
CA ASN A 417 -6.13 -19.91 -15.65
C ASN A 417 -7.37 -20.79 -15.50
N GLU A 418 -7.20 -22.09 -15.16
CA GLU A 418 -8.29 -23.05 -15.01
C GLU A 418 -8.79 -23.08 -13.57
N THR A 419 -7.88 -23.24 -12.64
CA THR A 419 -8.20 -23.32 -11.21
C THR A 419 -8.46 -21.97 -10.58
N LYS A 420 -7.92 -20.86 -11.15
CA LYS A 420 -7.93 -19.51 -10.59
C LYS A 420 -7.28 -19.42 -9.22
N LEU A 421 -6.49 -20.42 -8.86
CA LEU A 421 -5.68 -20.48 -7.65
C LEU A 421 -4.22 -20.13 -7.96
N ILE A 422 -3.42 -19.94 -6.92
CA ILE A 422 -1.98 -19.78 -7.09
C ILE A 422 -1.41 -21.16 -7.49
N GLY A 423 -0.81 -21.22 -8.65
CA GLY A 423 -0.17 -22.43 -9.19
C GLY A 423 1.31 -22.52 -8.82
N ASP A 424 2.04 -23.38 -9.54
CA ASP A 424 3.47 -23.61 -9.34
C ASP A 424 4.27 -22.32 -9.40
N ASN A 425 5.19 -22.17 -8.48
CA ASN A 425 5.93 -20.94 -8.30
C ASN A 425 7.37 -21.19 -7.81
N PHE A 426 8.10 -20.12 -7.55
CA PHE A 426 9.49 -20.17 -7.11
C PHE A 426 9.71 -21.04 -5.84
N PHE A 427 8.80 -20.99 -4.87
CA PHE A 427 8.97 -21.77 -3.62
C PHE A 427 8.86 -23.27 -3.85
N ASP A 428 7.98 -23.69 -4.75
CA ASP A 428 7.80 -25.12 -5.08
C ASP A 428 9.06 -25.68 -5.74
N MET A 429 9.68 -24.91 -6.64
CA MET A 429 10.93 -25.30 -7.30
C MET A 429 12.09 -25.42 -6.32
N GLU A 430 12.22 -24.50 -5.36
CA GLU A 430 13.29 -24.59 -4.35
C GLU A 430 13.04 -25.74 -3.39
N THR A 431 11.79 -26.02 -3.04
CA THR A 431 11.41 -27.19 -2.23
C THR A 431 11.75 -28.50 -2.96
N GLU A 432 11.49 -28.58 -4.26
CA GLU A 432 11.82 -29.76 -5.07
C GLU A 432 13.35 -29.98 -5.14
N LYS A 433 14.15 -28.95 -5.32
CA LYS A 433 15.62 -29.05 -5.28
C LYS A 433 16.11 -29.61 -3.95
N LEU A 434 15.62 -29.05 -2.83
CA LEU A 434 16.00 -29.54 -1.50
C LEU A 434 15.60 -30.99 -1.26
N ASN A 435 14.44 -31.41 -1.76
CA ASN A 435 14.00 -32.81 -1.68
C ASN A 435 14.89 -33.74 -2.53
N ASN A 436 15.30 -33.29 -3.72
CA ASN A 436 16.22 -34.03 -4.58
C ASN A 436 17.60 -34.19 -3.94
N ASP A 437 18.12 -33.11 -3.33
CA ASP A 437 19.39 -33.15 -2.57
C ASP A 437 19.29 -34.14 -1.41
N PHE A 438 18.19 -34.12 -0.67
CA PHE A 438 17.97 -35.09 0.41
C PHE A 438 17.87 -36.50 -0.07
N ALA A 439 17.13 -36.79 -1.15
CA ALA A 439 17.01 -38.10 -1.75
C ALA A 439 18.38 -38.60 -2.21
N PHE A 440 19.17 -37.77 -2.88
CA PHE A 440 20.53 -38.12 -3.28
C PHE A 440 21.41 -38.50 -2.08
N LEU A 441 21.36 -37.74 -1.00
CA LEU A 441 22.12 -38.07 0.22
C LEU A 441 21.64 -39.34 0.89
N TYR A 442 20.32 -39.59 0.88
CA TYR A 442 19.74 -40.79 1.44
C TYR A 442 20.17 -42.06 0.68
N ASP A 443 20.26 -41.99 -0.66
CA ASP A 443 20.69 -43.09 -1.49
C ASP A 443 22.18 -43.46 -1.34
N LEU A 444 22.98 -42.53 -0.73
CA LEU A 444 24.39 -42.76 -0.43
C LEU A 444 24.64 -43.42 0.96
N MET A 445 23.64 -43.53 1.81
CA MET A 445 23.71 -44.18 3.10
C MET A 445 23.39 -45.69 3.01
#